data_980f31d6f1a326adcf09ef2a4059f631
#
_entry.id   980f31d6f1a326adcf09ef2a4059f631
#
_cell.length_a   1.000
_cell.length_b   1.000
_cell.length_c   1.000
_cell.angle_alpha   90.00
_cell.angle_beta   90.00
_cell.angle_gamma   90.00
#
_symmetry.space_group_name_H-M   'P 1'
#
loop_
_entity.id
_entity.type
_entity.pdbx_description
1 polymer ?
#
loop_
_entity_poly.entity_id
_entity_poly.type
_entity_poly.pdbx_seq_one_letter_code
_entity_poly.pdbx_strand_id
1 'polypeptide(L)'
;MKAKCIISIVVFTLSAMTAIPSFSANLLTNGSFEQPGCSANCILNTQAQAGYLPGWTTFLSGVEYFNVKASVGGSSAADGSNVIDLANYDYKNGGGIQQNFNTSVGARYRLTFYAGNIRSSGRTGSGVIDVKVAGQTVSFNTPVATGQTIVWAPVSYEFTAKTPQTTLSFSNEQDPLLHFALIDNVSIETVQ
;
A
#
# COMPACT_ATOMS: atom_id res chain seq x y z
N MET A 1 63.87 53.42 -3.54
CA MET A 1 62.57 53.04 -3.03
C MET A 1 62.11 51.80 -3.79
N LYS A 2 62.01 50.63 -3.13
CA LYS A 2 61.60 49.37 -3.73
C LYS A 2 60.11 49.15 -3.38
N ALA A 3 59.19 49.15 -4.37
CA ALA A 3 57.77 48.86 -4.18
C ALA A 3 57.60 47.35 -4.00
N LYS A 4 56.97 46.94 -2.90
CA LYS A 4 56.51 45.55 -2.66
C LYS A 4 55.08 45.37 -3.27
N CYS A 5 54.99 44.53 -4.28
CA CYS A 5 53.68 44.09 -4.84
C CYS A 5 53.12 42.99 -3.91
N ILE A 6 51.96 43.25 -3.30
CA ILE A 6 51.23 42.28 -2.48
C ILE A 6 50.20 41.65 -3.39
N ILE A 7 50.35 40.35 -3.70
CA ILE A 7 49.36 39.56 -4.44
C ILE A 7 48.41 38.98 -3.39
N SER A 8 47.13 39.46 -3.41
CA SER A 8 46.06 38.88 -2.63
C SER A 8 45.48 37.67 -3.39
N ILE A 9 45.63 36.48 -2.82
CA ILE A 9 45.00 35.25 -3.33
C ILE A 9 43.59 35.15 -2.69
N VAL A 10 42.57 35.31 -3.52
CA VAL A 10 41.17 35.05 -3.11
C VAL A 10 40.90 33.56 -3.29
N VAL A 11 40.77 32.83 -2.19
CA VAL A 11 40.38 31.42 -2.19
C VAL A 11 38.86 31.35 -2.25
N PHE A 12 38.31 30.93 -3.39
CA PHE A 12 36.90 30.57 -3.50
C PHE A 12 36.70 29.15 -2.95
N THR A 13 36.05 29.04 -1.79
CA THR A 13 35.57 27.75 -1.29
C THR A 13 34.26 27.39 -1.97
N LEU A 14 34.30 26.38 -2.84
CA LEU A 14 33.12 25.80 -3.47
C LEU A 14 32.42 24.89 -2.44
N SER A 15 31.36 25.37 -1.80
CA SER A 15 30.53 24.55 -0.91
C SER A 15 29.69 23.61 -1.77
N ALA A 16 30.02 22.32 -1.78
CA ALA A 16 29.17 21.28 -2.36
C ALA A 16 27.90 21.16 -1.51
N MET A 17 26.77 21.63 -2.03
CA MET A 17 25.45 21.34 -1.47
C MET A 17 25.15 19.86 -1.72
N THR A 18 25.23 19.04 -0.69
CA THR A 18 24.70 17.68 -0.73
C THR A 18 23.17 17.77 -0.71
N ALA A 19 22.51 17.40 -1.81
CA ALA A 19 21.08 17.25 -1.85
C ALA A 19 20.68 16.12 -0.88
N ILE A 20 19.96 16.46 0.18
CA ILE A 20 19.35 15.48 1.07
C ILE A 20 18.17 14.89 0.29
N PRO A 21 18.09 13.56 0.12
CA PRO A 21 16.90 12.96 -0.52
C PRO A 21 15.68 13.33 0.30
N SER A 22 14.77 14.11 -0.29
CA SER A 22 13.48 14.42 0.30
C SER A 22 12.61 13.19 0.12
N PHE A 23 12.38 12.42 1.19
CA PHE A 23 11.31 11.42 1.19
C PHE A 23 9.98 12.16 1.10
N SER A 24 9.24 11.92 0.03
CA SER A 24 7.87 12.40 -0.09
C SER A 24 7.02 11.67 0.97
N ALA A 25 6.19 12.41 1.71
CA ALA A 25 5.27 11.80 2.66
C ALA A 25 4.22 10.98 1.92
N ASN A 26 3.79 9.87 2.52
CA ASN A 26 2.66 9.08 2.02
C ASN A 26 1.41 9.96 1.92
N LEU A 27 0.79 10.01 0.76
CA LEU A 27 -0.44 10.77 0.50
C LEU A 27 -1.70 10.07 1.01
N LEU A 28 -1.60 8.81 1.40
CA LEU A 28 -2.71 8.04 1.94
C LEU A 28 -2.77 8.15 3.46
N THR A 29 -3.98 8.14 3.98
CA THR A 29 -4.25 7.99 5.42
C THR A 29 -4.30 6.51 5.76
N ASN A 30 -3.63 6.11 6.84
CA ASN A 30 -3.70 4.74 7.39
C ASN A 30 -3.37 3.66 6.34
N GLY A 31 -2.27 3.84 5.59
CA GLY A 31 -1.88 2.90 4.53
C GLY A 31 -1.37 1.55 5.06
N SER A 32 -0.92 1.48 6.31
CA SER A 32 -0.54 0.23 7.00
C SER A 32 -1.70 -0.38 7.81
N PHE A 33 -2.92 0.18 7.73
CA PHE A 33 -4.12 -0.34 8.37
C PHE A 33 -4.07 -0.50 9.90
N GLU A 34 -3.20 0.22 10.59
CA GLU A 34 -3.02 0.08 12.04
C GLU A 34 -4.09 0.81 12.87
N GLN A 35 -4.91 1.65 12.26
CA GLN A 35 -5.98 2.38 12.94
C GLN A 35 -7.36 1.96 12.45
N PRO A 36 -8.32 1.72 13.35
CA PRO A 36 -8.23 1.76 14.82
C PRO A 36 -7.57 0.51 15.41
N GLY A 37 -7.18 -0.45 14.59
CA GLY A 37 -6.70 -1.78 14.98
C GLY A 37 -7.84 -2.79 15.13
N CYS A 38 -7.52 -4.05 14.87
CA CYS A 38 -8.40 -5.20 15.11
C CYS A 38 -7.69 -6.14 16.09
N SER A 39 -8.37 -6.56 17.16
CA SER A 39 -7.76 -7.42 18.17
C SER A 39 -7.58 -8.87 17.70
N ALA A 40 -8.38 -9.31 16.72
CA ALA A 40 -8.30 -10.64 16.12
C ALA A 40 -8.73 -10.57 14.65
N ASN A 41 -10.01 -10.85 14.35
CA ASN A 41 -10.58 -10.84 13.02
C ASN A 41 -11.84 -9.95 13.01
N CYS A 42 -11.87 -8.96 12.12
CA CYS A 42 -12.96 -8.01 11.95
C CYS A 42 -13.44 -8.06 10.50
N ILE A 43 -14.66 -8.53 10.28
CA ILE A 43 -15.26 -8.53 8.95
C ILE A 43 -15.88 -7.17 8.69
N LEU A 44 -15.37 -6.45 7.69
CA LEU A 44 -15.86 -5.14 7.31
C LEU A 44 -16.79 -5.27 6.09
N ASN A 45 -18.08 -5.44 6.35
CA ASN A 45 -19.08 -5.49 5.31
C ASN A 45 -19.35 -4.13 4.69
N THR A 46 -19.91 -4.10 3.49
CA THR A 46 -19.96 -2.95 2.60
C THR A 46 -20.62 -1.69 3.16
N GLN A 47 -21.62 -1.78 4.00
CA GLN A 47 -22.37 -0.57 4.40
C GLN A 47 -22.30 -0.23 5.87
N ALA A 48 -22.38 -1.22 6.75
CA ALA A 48 -22.42 -0.95 8.18
C ALA A 48 -21.07 -0.48 8.76
N GLN A 49 -19.95 -0.81 8.08
CA GLN A 49 -18.59 -0.52 8.55
C GLN A 49 -17.74 0.24 7.51
N ALA A 50 -18.36 0.89 6.53
CA ALA A 50 -17.67 1.56 5.44
C ALA A 50 -16.67 2.65 5.92
N GLY A 51 -16.86 3.22 7.10
CA GLY A 51 -15.96 4.21 7.70
C GLY A 51 -15.15 3.67 8.87
N TYR A 52 -15.09 2.36 9.09
CA TYR A 52 -14.38 1.78 10.22
C TYR A 52 -12.87 2.02 10.15
N LEU A 53 -12.27 1.91 8.96
CA LEU A 53 -10.86 2.21 8.73
C LEU A 53 -10.69 3.68 8.33
N PRO A 54 -10.03 4.52 9.13
CA PRO A 54 -9.80 5.92 8.79
C PRO A 54 -9.17 6.07 7.40
N GLY A 55 -9.78 6.89 6.55
CA GLY A 55 -9.35 7.15 5.19
C GLY A 55 -9.84 6.15 4.15
N TRP A 56 -10.27 4.95 4.54
CA TRP A 56 -10.68 3.89 3.63
C TRP A 56 -12.18 3.63 3.65
N THR A 57 -12.71 3.22 2.51
CA THR A 57 -14.11 2.80 2.34
C THR A 57 -14.15 1.45 1.66
N THR A 58 -14.91 0.50 2.21
CA THR A 58 -15.09 -0.82 1.62
C THR A 58 -16.13 -0.79 0.49
N PHE A 59 -16.00 -1.69 -0.48
CA PHE A 59 -16.95 -1.90 -1.57
C PHE A 59 -16.99 -3.38 -1.97
N LEU A 60 -17.78 -3.79 -2.98
CA LEU A 60 -18.12 -5.19 -3.24
C LEU A 60 -18.69 -5.85 -1.97
N SER A 61 -18.16 -6.98 -1.54
CA SER A 61 -18.60 -7.67 -0.32
C SER A 61 -17.85 -7.21 0.94
N GLY A 62 -17.09 -6.11 0.87
CA GLY A 62 -16.25 -5.66 1.97
C GLY A 62 -14.93 -6.41 2.01
N VAL A 63 -14.26 -6.39 3.16
CA VAL A 63 -12.95 -7.01 3.35
C VAL A 63 -12.88 -7.69 4.70
N GLU A 64 -11.98 -8.66 4.83
CA GLU A 64 -11.55 -9.18 6.12
C GLU A 64 -10.37 -8.35 6.61
N TYR A 65 -10.49 -7.76 7.79
CA TYR A 65 -9.47 -6.96 8.45
C TYR A 65 -9.03 -7.68 9.72
N PHE A 66 -7.75 -8.03 9.84
CA PHE A 66 -7.35 -8.85 10.97
C PHE A 66 -5.94 -8.56 11.49
N ASN A 67 -5.75 -8.89 12.78
CA ASN A 67 -4.45 -8.89 13.43
C ASN A 67 -3.73 -10.19 13.11
N VAL A 68 -2.60 -10.11 12.42
CA VAL A 68 -1.83 -11.28 11.96
C VAL A 68 -1.39 -12.15 13.12
N LYS A 69 -0.85 -11.56 14.18
CA LYS A 69 -0.32 -12.29 15.34
C LYS A 69 -1.41 -13.06 16.09
N ALA A 70 -2.62 -12.50 16.14
CA ALA A 70 -3.75 -13.14 16.82
C ALA A 70 -4.42 -14.22 15.95
N SER A 71 -4.44 -14.03 14.63
CA SER A 71 -5.21 -14.88 13.70
C SER A 71 -4.35 -15.92 12.97
N VAL A 72 -3.07 -15.63 12.75
CA VAL A 72 -2.15 -16.48 11.97
C VAL A 72 -0.85 -16.67 12.72
N GLY A 73 -0.81 -17.68 13.58
CA GLY A 73 0.38 -17.98 14.41
C GLY A 73 1.64 -18.19 13.58
N GLY A 74 2.76 -17.62 14.03
CA GLY A 74 4.06 -17.71 13.35
C GLY A 74 4.23 -16.80 12.13
N SER A 75 3.23 -15.95 11.80
CA SER A 75 3.31 -14.96 10.74
C SER A 75 3.50 -13.55 11.27
N SER A 76 3.96 -12.66 10.41
CA SER A 76 4.03 -11.21 10.64
C SER A 76 3.29 -10.46 9.54
N ALA A 77 2.71 -9.31 9.86
CA ALA A 77 2.30 -8.32 8.88
C ALA A 77 3.54 -7.78 8.13
N ALA A 78 3.35 -7.17 6.98
CA ALA A 78 4.44 -6.50 6.27
C ALA A 78 4.84 -5.21 7.00
N ASP A 79 3.87 -4.55 7.63
CA ASP A 79 4.09 -3.42 8.54
C ASP A 79 3.12 -3.52 9.72
N GLY A 80 3.58 -3.20 10.94
CA GLY A 80 2.74 -3.22 12.14
C GLY A 80 2.18 -4.62 12.49
N SER A 81 0.85 -4.72 12.58
CA SER A 81 0.16 -5.92 13.07
C SER A 81 -1.10 -6.30 12.30
N ASN A 82 -1.69 -5.36 11.57
CA ASN A 82 -2.99 -5.51 10.93
C ASN A 82 -2.86 -5.54 9.41
N VAL A 83 -3.68 -6.33 8.76
CA VAL A 83 -3.69 -6.49 7.30
C VAL A 83 -5.12 -6.58 6.76
N ILE A 84 -5.28 -6.38 5.47
CA ILE A 84 -6.53 -6.57 4.75
C ILE A 84 -6.45 -7.85 3.92
N ASP A 85 -7.46 -8.73 4.01
CA ASP A 85 -7.74 -9.77 3.01
C ASP A 85 -8.90 -9.32 2.12
N LEU A 86 -8.59 -9.10 0.85
CA LEU A 86 -9.57 -8.76 -0.18
C LEU A 86 -10.41 -9.97 -0.59
N ALA A 87 -9.98 -11.18 -0.26
CA ALA A 87 -10.71 -12.40 -0.62
C ALA A 87 -11.89 -12.70 0.29
N ASN A 88 -12.14 -11.91 1.32
CA ASN A 88 -13.26 -11.93 2.27
C ASN A 88 -14.06 -13.27 2.31
N TYR A 89 -13.56 -14.23 3.08
CA TYR A 89 -13.99 -15.65 3.09
C TYR A 89 -15.50 -15.88 3.20
N ASP A 90 -16.22 -15.05 3.92
CA ASP A 90 -17.66 -15.21 4.16
C ASP A 90 -18.53 -14.80 2.96
N TYR A 91 -17.94 -14.26 1.89
CA TYR A 91 -18.67 -13.67 0.77
C TYR A 91 -18.14 -14.12 -0.58
N LYS A 92 -19.01 -14.72 -1.39
CA LYS A 92 -18.69 -15.34 -2.68
C LYS A 92 -18.26 -14.36 -3.80
N ASN A 93 -18.41 -13.06 -3.59
CA ASN A 93 -18.23 -12.04 -4.64
C ASN A 93 -16.92 -11.23 -4.49
N GLY A 94 -15.97 -11.75 -3.71
CA GLY A 94 -14.74 -11.03 -3.44
C GLY A 94 -14.92 -9.72 -2.67
N GLY A 95 -13.86 -9.05 -2.38
CA GLY A 95 -13.85 -7.84 -1.57
C GLY A 95 -13.10 -6.68 -2.21
N GLY A 96 -13.30 -5.49 -1.65
CA GLY A 96 -12.62 -4.30 -2.11
C GLY A 96 -12.56 -3.20 -1.07
N ILE A 97 -11.51 -2.37 -1.18
CA ILE A 97 -11.28 -1.19 -0.35
C ILE A 97 -10.72 -0.06 -1.21
N GLN A 98 -11.13 1.19 -0.92
CA GLN A 98 -10.70 2.35 -1.69
C GLN A 98 -10.47 3.57 -0.83
N GLN A 99 -9.62 4.48 -1.32
CA GLN A 99 -9.35 5.78 -0.71
C GLN A 99 -9.20 6.86 -1.79
N ASN A 100 -9.75 8.06 -1.52
CA ASN A 100 -9.51 9.25 -2.32
C ASN A 100 -8.36 10.06 -1.72
N PHE A 101 -7.49 10.59 -2.56
CA PHE A 101 -6.39 11.46 -2.14
C PHE A 101 -6.17 12.59 -3.16
N ASN A 102 -5.58 13.69 -2.72
CA ASN A 102 -5.33 14.85 -3.57
C ASN A 102 -4.13 14.61 -4.48
N THR A 103 -4.27 15.03 -5.73
CA THR A 103 -3.24 14.92 -6.76
C THR A 103 -3.14 16.21 -7.58
N SER A 104 -2.01 16.39 -8.25
CA SER A 104 -1.81 17.45 -9.24
C SER A 104 -1.91 16.86 -10.64
N VAL A 105 -2.76 17.42 -11.49
CA VAL A 105 -2.96 16.94 -12.88
C VAL A 105 -1.62 16.94 -13.63
N GLY A 106 -1.29 15.83 -14.28
CA GLY A 106 -0.05 15.64 -15.02
C GLY A 106 1.16 15.24 -14.16
N ALA A 107 1.07 15.30 -12.84
CA ALA A 107 2.14 14.83 -11.96
C ALA A 107 2.20 13.30 -11.91
N ARG A 108 3.42 12.77 -11.76
CA ARG A 108 3.69 11.33 -11.63
C ARG A 108 3.73 10.93 -10.16
N TYR A 109 3.16 9.77 -9.88
CA TYR A 109 3.07 9.18 -8.55
C TYR A 109 3.53 7.73 -8.60
N ARG A 110 4.08 7.25 -7.50
CA ARG A 110 4.42 5.84 -7.29
C ARG A 110 3.55 5.29 -6.18
N LEU A 111 2.77 4.26 -6.50
CA LEU A 111 2.12 3.37 -5.56
C LEU A 111 3.09 2.28 -5.17
N THR A 112 3.22 2.01 -3.88
CA THR A 112 3.87 0.81 -3.36
C THR A 112 2.95 0.13 -2.36
N PHE A 113 3.00 -1.20 -2.29
CA PHE A 113 2.31 -2.01 -1.28
C PHE A 113 2.94 -3.38 -1.20
N TYR A 114 2.59 -4.15 -0.19
CA TYR A 114 2.93 -5.57 -0.11
C TYR A 114 1.70 -6.40 -0.47
N ALA A 115 1.87 -7.32 -1.42
CA ALA A 115 0.91 -8.36 -1.75
C ALA A 115 1.26 -9.63 -0.95
N GLY A 116 0.28 -10.20 -0.25
CA GLY A 116 0.49 -11.34 0.61
C GLY A 116 -0.38 -12.54 0.29
N ASN A 117 0.10 -13.73 0.66
CA ASN A 117 -0.65 -14.98 0.54
C ASN A 117 -0.24 -15.96 1.65
N ILE A 118 -1.13 -16.91 1.94
CA ILE A 118 -0.92 -17.98 2.91
C ILE A 118 -1.68 -19.22 2.47
N ARG A 119 -1.21 -20.41 2.86
CA ARG A 119 -2.00 -21.66 2.74
C ARG A 119 -2.63 -22.00 4.07
N SER A 120 -3.91 -21.75 4.20
CA SER A 120 -4.67 -22.03 5.43
C SER A 120 -6.14 -22.29 5.10
N SER A 121 -6.85 -22.96 5.98
CA SER A 121 -8.30 -23.17 5.91
C SER A 121 -8.80 -23.72 4.57
N GLY A 122 -8.01 -24.59 3.93
CA GLY A 122 -8.35 -25.15 2.60
C GLY A 122 -8.02 -24.25 1.41
N ARG A 123 -7.68 -22.98 1.63
CA ARG A 123 -7.25 -22.05 0.58
C ARG A 123 -5.78 -22.31 0.23
N THR A 124 -5.50 -22.67 -1.01
CA THR A 124 -4.15 -23.07 -1.46
C THR A 124 -3.70 -22.38 -2.75
N GLY A 125 -4.58 -21.63 -3.40
CA GLY A 125 -4.31 -20.90 -4.63
C GLY A 125 -3.57 -19.58 -4.41
N SER A 126 -3.14 -18.96 -5.51
CA SER A 126 -2.66 -17.58 -5.52
C SER A 126 -3.82 -16.65 -5.86
N GLY A 127 -3.93 -15.55 -5.14
CA GLY A 127 -4.94 -14.52 -5.40
C GLY A 127 -4.48 -13.54 -6.48
N VAL A 128 -5.44 -12.82 -7.05
CA VAL A 128 -5.19 -11.67 -7.92
C VAL A 128 -5.69 -10.42 -7.21
N ILE A 129 -4.83 -9.42 -7.13
CA ILE A 129 -5.15 -8.09 -6.59
C ILE A 129 -5.33 -7.15 -7.78
N ASP A 130 -6.54 -6.68 -8.01
CA ASP A 130 -6.83 -5.66 -9.00
C ASP A 130 -6.69 -4.28 -8.37
N VAL A 131 -5.77 -3.49 -8.92
CA VAL A 131 -5.51 -2.10 -8.52
C VAL A 131 -6.10 -1.18 -9.57
N LYS A 132 -7.03 -0.31 -9.16
CA LYS A 132 -7.55 0.75 -10.04
C LYS A 132 -7.10 2.10 -9.53
N VAL A 133 -6.39 2.85 -10.38
CA VAL A 133 -5.89 4.20 -10.07
C VAL A 133 -5.77 5.04 -11.34
N ALA A 134 -6.12 6.32 -11.28
CA ALA A 134 -6.08 7.26 -12.41
C ALA A 134 -6.80 6.75 -13.68
N GLY A 135 -7.89 5.97 -13.51
CA GLY A 135 -8.67 5.39 -14.59
C GLY A 135 -8.05 4.18 -15.30
N GLN A 136 -7.00 3.61 -14.73
CA GLN A 136 -6.38 2.36 -15.20
C GLN A 136 -6.62 1.25 -14.19
N THR A 137 -6.75 0.01 -14.67
CA THR A 137 -6.78 -1.20 -13.84
C THR A 137 -5.59 -2.06 -14.20
N VAL A 138 -4.85 -2.49 -13.19
CA VAL A 138 -3.68 -3.36 -13.31
C VAL A 138 -3.79 -4.47 -12.28
N SER A 139 -3.58 -5.72 -12.71
CA SER A 139 -3.68 -6.89 -11.85
C SER A 139 -2.30 -7.38 -11.41
N PHE A 140 -2.18 -7.71 -10.13
CA PHE A 140 -0.97 -8.27 -9.52
C PHE A 140 -1.29 -9.61 -8.88
N ASN A 141 -0.47 -10.62 -9.15
CA ASN A 141 -0.60 -11.90 -8.48
C ASN A 141 0.01 -11.82 -7.06
N THR A 142 -0.64 -12.44 -6.10
CA THR A 142 -0.02 -12.68 -4.79
C THR A 142 1.12 -13.68 -4.93
N PRO A 143 2.12 -13.66 -4.03
CA PRO A 143 3.18 -14.67 -4.04
C PRO A 143 2.62 -16.07 -3.81
N VAL A 144 3.34 -17.10 -4.26
CA VAL A 144 2.97 -18.49 -4.01
C VAL A 144 3.33 -18.85 -2.57
N ALA A 145 2.31 -19.12 -1.74
CA ALA A 145 2.51 -19.61 -0.39
C ALA A 145 2.62 -21.15 -0.40
N THR A 146 3.60 -21.68 0.31
CA THR A 146 3.83 -23.13 0.44
C THR A 146 3.46 -23.67 1.82
N GLY A 147 3.16 -22.80 2.78
CA GLY A 147 2.89 -23.14 4.19
C GLY A 147 1.87 -22.23 4.85
N GLN A 148 1.73 -22.40 6.15
CA GLN A 148 0.77 -21.69 7.01
C GLN A 148 1.34 -20.35 7.56
N THR A 149 2.41 -19.85 6.98
CA THR A 149 2.95 -18.51 7.25
C THR A 149 2.72 -17.61 6.06
N ILE A 150 2.42 -16.36 6.31
CA ILE A 150 2.21 -15.37 5.24
C ILE A 150 3.54 -15.13 4.52
N VAL A 151 3.47 -15.17 3.18
CA VAL A 151 4.57 -14.77 2.30
C VAL A 151 4.19 -13.42 1.69
N TRP A 152 5.08 -12.46 1.78
CA TRP A 152 4.90 -11.11 1.25
C TRP A 152 5.80 -10.87 0.03
N ALA A 153 5.29 -10.14 -0.96
CA ALA A 153 6.04 -9.62 -2.09
C ALA A 153 5.79 -8.11 -2.25
N PRO A 154 6.84 -7.29 -2.37
CA PRO A 154 6.68 -5.87 -2.64
C PRO A 154 6.18 -5.65 -4.07
N VAL A 155 5.25 -4.72 -4.23
CA VAL A 155 4.71 -4.27 -5.50
C VAL A 155 4.95 -2.78 -5.66
N SER A 156 5.30 -2.35 -6.88
CA SER A 156 5.45 -0.94 -7.23
C SER A 156 4.80 -0.67 -8.58
N TYR A 157 4.05 0.43 -8.68
CA TYR A 157 3.37 0.86 -9.90
C TYR A 157 3.39 2.38 -10.00
N GLU A 158 3.77 2.91 -11.17
CA GLU A 158 3.75 4.35 -11.41
C GLU A 158 2.56 4.74 -12.29
N PHE A 159 1.95 5.87 -11.96
CA PHE A 159 0.85 6.44 -12.72
C PHE A 159 0.95 7.96 -12.81
N THR A 160 0.24 8.54 -13.78
CA THR A 160 0.11 10.00 -13.95
C THR A 160 -1.32 10.40 -13.58
N ALA A 161 -1.47 11.35 -12.68
CA ALA A 161 -2.78 11.85 -12.27
C ALA A 161 -3.48 12.59 -13.42
N LYS A 162 -4.78 12.32 -13.60
CA LYS A 162 -5.62 12.94 -14.62
C LYS A 162 -6.58 13.98 -14.06
N THR A 163 -6.75 14.03 -12.74
CA THR A 163 -7.70 14.86 -12.01
C THR A 163 -7.04 15.42 -10.75
N PRO A 164 -7.57 16.52 -10.15
CA PRO A 164 -7.05 17.07 -8.90
C PRO A 164 -7.26 16.15 -7.68
N GLN A 165 -8.14 15.16 -7.80
CA GLN A 165 -8.36 14.11 -6.81
C GLN A 165 -8.35 12.76 -7.53
N THR A 166 -7.63 11.78 -6.99
CA THR A 166 -7.53 10.43 -7.54
C THR A 166 -8.09 9.43 -6.52
N THR A 167 -8.82 8.43 -7.01
CA THR A 167 -9.23 7.28 -6.22
C THR A 167 -8.23 6.15 -6.48
N LEU A 168 -7.69 5.58 -5.40
CA LEU A 168 -7.03 4.29 -5.39
C LEU A 168 -8.01 3.25 -4.89
N SER A 169 -8.17 2.14 -5.61
CA SER A 169 -8.93 0.98 -5.12
C SER A 169 -8.15 -0.31 -5.32
N PHE A 170 -8.34 -1.22 -4.37
CA PHE A 170 -7.90 -2.61 -4.41
C PHE A 170 -9.13 -3.51 -4.38
N SER A 171 -9.18 -4.53 -5.21
CA SER A 171 -10.22 -5.55 -5.19
C SER A 171 -9.67 -6.93 -5.53
N ASN A 172 -10.41 -7.94 -5.10
CA ASN A 172 -10.26 -9.31 -5.56
C ASN A 172 -11.66 -9.82 -5.91
N GLU A 173 -11.87 -10.26 -7.14
CA GLU A 173 -13.15 -10.76 -7.65
C GLU A 173 -13.13 -12.28 -7.91
N GLN A 174 -12.06 -12.96 -7.49
CA GLN A 174 -11.96 -14.41 -7.58
C GLN A 174 -12.73 -15.10 -6.45
N ASP A 175 -12.90 -16.41 -6.55
CA ASP A 175 -13.53 -17.22 -5.50
C ASP A 175 -12.71 -17.16 -4.18
N PRO A 176 -13.24 -16.55 -3.12
CA PRO A 176 -12.50 -16.35 -1.87
C PRO A 176 -12.22 -17.65 -1.12
N LEU A 177 -12.86 -18.77 -1.50
CA LEU A 177 -12.64 -20.07 -0.88
C LEU A 177 -11.34 -20.77 -1.37
N LEU A 178 -10.72 -20.25 -2.42
CA LEU A 178 -9.57 -20.89 -3.06
C LEU A 178 -8.22 -20.26 -2.68
N HIS A 179 -8.19 -18.99 -2.25
CA HIS A 179 -6.96 -18.23 -2.04
C HIS A 179 -7.13 -17.12 -1.00
N PHE A 180 -6.02 -16.54 -0.60
CA PHE A 180 -5.96 -15.25 0.09
C PHE A 180 -5.45 -14.17 -0.87
N ALA A 181 -5.92 -12.94 -0.68
CA ALA A 181 -5.45 -11.76 -1.40
C ALA A 181 -5.14 -10.65 -0.40
N LEU A 182 -4.00 -10.80 0.30
CA LEU A 182 -3.63 -9.89 1.38
C LEU A 182 -2.93 -8.65 0.82
N ILE A 183 -3.24 -7.49 1.42
CA ILE A 183 -2.52 -6.23 1.18
C ILE A 183 -2.10 -5.60 2.50
N ASP A 184 -0.95 -4.92 2.48
CA ASP A 184 -0.42 -4.18 3.62
C ASP A 184 0.58 -3.11 3.19
N ASN A 185 0.87 -2.15 4.07
CA ASN A 185 1.86 -1.08 3.91
C ASN A 185 1.72 -0.33 2.57
N VAL A 186 0.54 0.20 2.32
CA VAL A 186 0.20 0.93 1.10
C VAL A 186 0.71 2.37 1.18
N SER A 187 1.47 2.81 0.19
CA SER A 187 1.95 4.18 0.09
C SER A 187 1.80 4.73 -1.32
N ILE A 188 1.47 6.02 -1.40
CA ILE A 188 1.57 6.81 -2.64
C ILE A 188 2.47 8.00 -2.37
N GLU A 189 3.46 8.17 -3.23
CA GLU A 189 4.44 9.25 -3.17
C GLU A 189 4.56 9.93 -4.53
N THR A 190 4.94 11.22 -4.53
CA THR A 190 5.28 11.94 -5.78
C THR A 190 6.61 11.43 -6.33
N VAL A 191 6.68 11.21 -7.65
CA VAL A 191 7.92 10.92 -8.36
C VAL A 191 8.48 12.24 -8.89
N GLN A 192 9.69 12.57 -8.47
CA GLN A 192 10.42 13.76 -8.92
C GLN A 192 11.03 13.54 -10.31
#